data_9a4ab46a295e559f05a3359dd0dae4e0
#
_entry.id   9a4ab46a295e559f05a3359dd0dae4e0
#
_cell.length_a   1.000
_cell.length_b   1.000
_cell.length_c   1.000
_cell.angle_alpha   90.00
_cell.angle_beta   90.00
_cell.angle_gamma   90.00
#
_symmetry.space_group_name_H-M   'P 1'
#
loop_
_entity.id
_entity.type
_entity.pdbx_description
1 polymer ?
#
loop_
_entity_poly.entity_id
_entity_poly.type
_entity_poly.pdbx_seq_one_letter_code
_entity_poly.pdbx_strand_id
1 'polypeptide(L)'
;GYIPYEAGTKVFRYFQIKFAVNNLKPDEFDFTIDKFRYTIDKEQTVFTDTVLYDSVPKAVDYTASKFINRPVISYAVLDSVNQEQNPLIVITTAASNSSVSFKLLNSESGGGEYAANSTANVMITVVGV
;
A
#
# COMPACT_ATOMS: atom_id res chain seq x y z
N GLY A 1 -12.87 -9.19 -26.45
CA GLY A 1 -13.10 -10.61 -26.69
C GLY A 1 -12.40 -11.49 -25.66
N TYR A 2 -12.75 -12.76 -25.63
CA TYR A 2 -12.08 -13.74 -24.79
C TYR A 2 -10.78 -14.19 -25.43
N ILE A 3 -9.71 -14.31 -24.64
CA ILE A 3 -8.44 -14.90 -25.05
C ILE A 3 -8.29 -16.27 -24.39
N PRO A 4 -7.71 -17.28 -25.08
CA PRO A 4 -7.37 -18.54 -24.42
C PRO A 4 -6.50 -18.31 -23.18
N TYR A 5 -6.72 -19.10 -22.13
CA TYR A 5 -5.89 -19.03 -20.93
C TYR A 5 -4.48 -19.53 -21.25
N GLU A 6 -3.51 -18.69 -20.95
CA GLU A 6 -2.09 -19.03 -20.95
C GLU A 6 -1.51 -18.70 -19.57
N ALA A 7 -0.69 -19.58 -19.04
CA ALA A 7 -0.01 -19.33 -17.78
C ALA A 7 0.93 -18.11 -17.91
N GLY A 8 1.02 -17.31 -16.86
CA GLY A 8 1.90 -16.15 -16.81
C GLY A 8 1.21 -14.89 -16.23
N THR A 9 1.97 -13.82 -16.15
CA THR A 9 1.47 -12.54 -15.66
C THR A 9 0.62 -11.87 -16.73
N LYS A 10 -0.60 -11.52 -16.38
CA LYS A 10 -1.51 -10.76 -17.24
C LYS A 10 -1.91 -9.46 -16.55
N VAL A 11 -1.87 -8.37 -17.29
CA VAL A 11 -2.36 -7.07 -16.81
C VAL A 11 -3.80 -6.89 -17.28
N PHE A 12 -4.72 -6.71 -16.33
CA PHE A 12 -6.13 -6.50 -16.65
C PHE A 12 -6.79 -5.58 -15.63
N ARG A 13 -7.79 -4.86 -16.07
CA ARG A 13 -8.65 -4.06 -15.20
C ARG A 13 -9.87 -4.85 -14.72
N TYR A 14 -10.39 -5.67 -15.61
CA TYR A 14 -11.51 -6.58 -15.37
C TYR A 14 -11.19 -7.92 -16.02
N PHE A 15 -11.60 -9.00 -15.40
CA PHE A 15 -11.52 -10.32 -16.00
C PHE A 15 -12.84 -11.05 -15.89
N GLN A 16 -13.11 -11.91 -16.87
CA GLN A 16 -14.24 -12.81 -16.87
C GLN A 16 -13.78 -14.15 -17.42
N ILE A 17 -14.19 -15.21 -16.77
CA ILE A 17 -13.87 -16.57 -17.19
C ILE A 17 -15.05 -17.12 -17.96
N LYS A 18 -14.77 -17.67 -19.16
CA LYS A 18 -15.73 -18.35 -19.99
C LYS A 18 -15.30 -19.79 -20.22
N PHE A 19 -16.18 -20.71 -19.91
CA PHE A 19 -16.03 -22.10 -20.29
C PHE A 19 -16.81 -22.33 -21.59
N ALA A 20 -16.13 -22.88 -22.58
CA ALA A 20 -16.76 -23.30 -23.85
C ALA A 20 -16.54 -24.80 -24.00
N VAL A 21 -17.63 -25.52 -24.14
CA VAL A 21 -17.64 -26.97 -24.39
C VAL A 21 -18.20 -27.19 -25.79
N ASN A 22 -17.38 -27.80 -26.63
CA ASN A 22 -17.80 -28.21 -27.99
C ASN A 22 -18.07 -29.70 -27.99
N ASN A 23 -19.28 -30.08 -28.35
CA ASN A 23 -19.69 -31.47 -28.44
C ASN A 23 -20.33 -31.74 -29.81
N LEU A 24 -19.78 -32.71 -30.50
CA LEU A 24 -20.28 -33.17 -31.79
C LEU A 24 -21.46 -34.16 -31.68
N LYS A 25 -21.68 -34.67 -30.45
CA LYS A 25 -22.75 -35.63 -30.15
C LYS A 25 -23.56 -35.19 -28.92
N PRO A 26 -24.39 -34.17 -29.05
CA PRO A 26 -25.08 -33.55 -27.90
C PRO A 26 -25.98 -34.51 -27.11
N ASP A 27 -26.51 -35.53 -27.76
CA ASP A 27 -27.42 -36.49 -27.13
C ASP A 27 -26.68 -37.56 -26.28
N GLU A 28 -25.38 -37.67 -26.41
CA GLU A 28 -24.53 -38.65 -25.73
C GLU A 28 -23.56 -38.02 -24.72
N PHE A 29 -23.65 -36.72 -24.47
CA PHE A 29 -22.68 -36.01 -23.67
C PHE A 29 -23.30 -35.44 -22.38
N ASP A 30 -22.66 -35.75 -21.27
CA ASP A 30 -22.93 -35.12 -19.97
C ASP A 30 -21.67 -34.41 -19.48
N PHE A 31 -21.82 -33.17 -19.03
CA PHE A 31 -20.72 -32.31 -18.58
C PHE A 31 -20.98 -31.77 -17.19
N THR A 32 -20.07 -32.08 -16.28
CA THR A 32 -20.14 -31.62 -14.91
C THR A 32 -18.82 -30.94 -14.51
N ILE A 33 -18.89 -29.75 -13.89
CA ILE A 33 -17.75 -29.12 -13.24
C ILE A 33 -17.84 -29.39 -11.73
N ASP A 34 -17.05 -30.33 -11.23
CA ASP A 34 -17.04 -30.66 -9.81
C ASP A 34 -16.32 -29.62 -8.96
N LYS A 35 -15.25 -29.06 -9.50
CA LYS A 35 -14.43 -28.08 -8.80
C LYS A 35 -13.76 -27.11 -9.75
N PHE A 36 -13.90 -25.83 -9.45
CA PHE A 36 -13.19 -24.76 -10.11
C PHE A 36 -12.48 -23.89 -9.08
N ARG A 37 -11.20 -23.62 -9.31
CA ARG A 37 -10.40 -22.72 -8.46
C ARG A 37 -9.58 -21.79 -9.33
N TYR A 38 -9.55 -20.52 -8.96
CA TYR A 38 -8.64 -19.53 -9.52
C TYR A 38 -8.05 -18.70 -8.38
N THR A 39 -6.86 -18.20 -8.60
CA THR A 39 -6.18 -17.28 -7.69
C THR A 39 -5.71 -16.07 -8.47
N ILE A 40 -5.95 -14.90 -7.91
CA ILE A 40 -5.48 -13.63 -8.45
C ILE A 40 -4.57 -13.02 -7.40
N ASP A 41 -3.30 -12.92 -7.74
CA ASP A 41 -2.30 -12.27 -6.91
C ASP A 41 -1.94 -10.91 -7.50
N LYS A 42 -1.99 -9.88 -6.67
CA LYS A 42 -1.44 -8.58 -7.01
C LYS A 42 -0.05 -8.49 -6.39
N GLU A 43 0.93 -8.09 -7.19
CA GLU A 43 2.28 -7.85 -6.69
C GLU A 43 2.29 -6.79 -5.59
N GLN A 44 3.16 -7.00 -4.62
CA GLN A 44 3.40 -6.04 -3.57
C GLN A 44 3.97 -4.75 -4.17
N THR A 45 3.41 -3.64 -3.79
CA THR A 45 3.85 -2.30 -4.20
C THR A 45 4.56 -1.63 -3.03
N VAL A 46 5.68 -0.99 -3.30
CA VAL A 46 6.43 -0.19 -2.34
C VAL A 46 6.44 1.26 -2.80
N PHE A 47 6.03 2.15 -1.94
CA PHE A 47 6.16 3.59 -2.11
C PHE A 47 7.12 4.12 -1.04
N THR A 48 8.03 4.99 -1.43
CA THR A 48 8.99 5.63 -0.51
C THR A 48 9.05 7.12 -0.80
N ASP A 49 9.01 7.91 0.24
CA ASP A 49 9.16 9.37 0.15
C ASP A 49 9.94 9.90 1.36
N THR A 50 10.55 11.07 1.22
CA THR A 50 11.22 11.78 2.30
C THR A 50 10.61 13.15 2.46
N VAL A 51 10.07 13.43 3.63
CA VAL A 51 9.35 14.64 3.95
C VAL A 51 10.09 15.44 4.99
N LEU A 52 10.28 16.73 4.72
CA LEU A 52 10.78 17.65 5.72
C LEU A 52 9.66 18.02 6.69
N TYR A 53 9.82 17.63 7.94
CA TYR A 53 8.93 18.05 9.03
C TYR A 53 9.45 19.35 9.66
N ASP A 54 8.57 20.31 9.78
CA ASP A 54 8.84 21.68 10.27
C ASP A 54 7.82 22.12 11.32
N SER A 55 7.45 21.21 12.22
CA SER A 55 6.49 21.40 13.32
C SER A 55 5.03 21.54 12.91
N VAL A 56 4.71 21.26 11.65
CA VAL A 56 3.33 21.18 11.17
C VAL A 56 3.05 19.74 10.76
N PRO A 57 1.92 19.15 11.14
CA PRO A 57 1.54 17.83 10.66
C PRO A 57 1.64 17.74 9.13
N LYS A 58 2.25 16.67 8.64
CA LYS A 58 2.48 16.43 7.22
C LYS A 58 1.55 15.35 6.70
N ALA A 59 1.12 15.52 5.45
CA ALA A 59 0.39 14.52 4.72
C ALA A 59 1.21 14.05 3.51
N VAL A 60 1.21 12.75 3.27
CA VAL A 60 1.85 12.12 2.10
C VAL A 60 0.80 11.38 1.30
N ASP A 61 0.73 11.70 0.02
CA ASP A 61 -0.18 11.11 -0.94
C ASP A 61 0.54 10.01 -1.72
N TYR A 62 0.01 8.83 -1.68
CA TYR A 62 0.47 7.68 -2.46
C TYR A 62 -0.65 7.06 -3.31
N THR A 63 -1.64 7.86 -3.69
CA THR A 63 -2.77 7.45 -4.55
C THR A 63 -2.31 6.76 -5.83
N ALA A 64 -1.18 7.21 -6.39
CA ALA A 64 -0.59 6.61 -7.60
C ALA A 64 -0.18 5.15 -7.43
N SER A 65 0.09 4.69 -6.21
CA SER A 65 0.44 3.29 -5.90
C SER A 65 -0.75 2.34 -5.96
N LYS A 66 -1.98 2.86 -5.95
CA LYS A 66 -3.23 2.11 -6.11
C LYS A 66 -3.36 0.91 -5.17
N PHE A 67 -3.03 1.10 -3.90
CA PHE A 67 -3.23 0.07 -2.89
C PHE A 67 -4.71 -0.29 -2.78
N ILE A 68 -5.02 -1.58 -2.81
CA ILE A 68 -6.39 -2.11 -2.66
C ILE A 68 -6.78 -2.10 -1.19
N ASN A 69 -5.86 -2.55 -0.35
CA ASN A 69 -6.03 -2.59 1.10
C ASN A 69 -5.19 -1.50 1.77
N ARG A 70 -5.49 -1.21 3.02
CA ARG A 70 -4.67 -0.31 3.83
C ARG A 70 -3.25 -0.89 3.93
N PRO A 71 -2.22 -0.16 3.44
CA PRO A 71 -0.85 -0.65 3.47
C PRO A 71 -0.23 -0.55 4.86
N VAL A 72 0.91 -1.23 5.02
CA VAL A 72 1.79 -1.06 6.18
C VAL A 72 2.65 0.17 5.96
N ILE A 73 2.71 1.04 6.95
CA ILE A 73 3.47 2.30 6.91
C ILE A 73 4.57 2.24 7.95
N SER A 74 5.78 2.53 7.52
CA SER A 74 6.97 2.61 8.38
C SER A 74 7.63 3.97 8.24
N TYR A 75 8.27 4.43 9.28
CA TYR A 75 8.94 5.71 9.32
C TYR A 75 10.38 5.55 9.81
N ALA A 76 11.27 6.38 9.26
CA ALA A 76 12.63 6.57 9.77
C ALA A 76 12.94 8.06 9.83
N VAL A 77 13.34 8.55 10.98
CA VAL A 77 13.88 9.90 11.12
C VAL A 77 15.35 9.84 10.71
N LEU A 78 15.69 10.49 9.60
CA LEU A 78 17.03 10.42 9.00
C LEU A 78 17.98 11.39 9.69
N ASP A 79 17.53 12.61 9.87
CA ASP A 79 18.27 13.66 10.55
C ASP A 79 17.31 14.63 11.22
N SER A 80 17.75 15.26 12.27
CA SER A 80 17.02 16.33 12.95
C SER A 80 17.98 17.25 13.67
N VAL A 81 17.58 18.50 13.80
CA VAL A 81 18.27 19.46 14.66
C VAL A 81 17.99 19.08 16.11
N ASN A 82 19.03 18.94 16.91
CA ASN A 82 18.98 18.58 18.34
C ASN A 82 18.51 17.13 18.65
N GLN A 83 18.68 16.20 17.73
CA GLN A 83 18.31 14.79 17.91
C GLN A 83 19.05 14.09 19.05
N GLU A 84 20.26 14.52 19.37
CA GLU A 84 21.12 13.86 20.38
C GLU A 84 20.55 13.92 21.80
N GLN A 85 19.70 14.89 22.08
CA GLN A 85 19.17 15.12 23.43
C GLN A 85 17.74 14.56 23.60
N ASN A 86 16.97 14.45 22.55
CA ASN A 86 15.56 14.10 22.62
C ASN A 86 15.13 13.19 21.44
N PRO A 87 14.98 11.90 21.66
CA PRO A 87 14.48 11.00 20.65
C PRO A 87 13.08 11.43 20.14
N LEU A 88 12.91 11.42 18.83
CA LEU A 88 11.67 11.78 18.18
C LEU A 88 10.77 10.58 18.00
N ILE A 89 9.49 10.77 18.25
CA ILE A 89 8.44 9.76 18.06
C ILE A 89 7.53 10.20 16.92
N VAL A 90 7.35 9.32 15.92
CA VAL A 90 6.42 9.58 14.85
C VAL A 90 5.03 9.07 15.25
N ILE A 91 4.04 9.93 15.17
CA ILE A 91 2.64 9.59 15.44
C ILE A 91 1.85 9.71 14.14
N THR A 92 1.28 8.61 13.70
CA THR A 92 0.29 8.62 12.61
C THR A 92 -1.02 9.20 13.12
N THR A 93 -1.47 10.27 12.50
CA THR A 93 -2.74 10.94 12.86
C THR A 93 -3.92 10.47 12.01
N ALA A 94 -3.65 10.11 10.76
CA ALA A 94 -4.63 9.48 9.86
C ALA A 94 -3.91 8.61 8.84
N ALA A 95 -4.53 7.51 8.42
CA ALA A 95 -4.00 6.65 7.38
C ALA A 95 -5.13 5.96 6.61
N SER A 96 -4.97 5.88 5.29
CA SER A 96 -5.88 5.24 4.34
C SER A 96 -5.10 4.35 3.35
N ASN A 97 -5.75 3.88 2.31
CA ASN A 97 -5.08 3.20 1.19
C ASN A 97 -4.45 4.15 0.15
N SER A 98 -4.60 5.46 0.33
CA SER A 98 -4.12 6.48 -0.61
C SER A 98 -3.26 7.57 0.01
N SER A 99 -3.32 7.75 1.33
CA SER A 99 -2.57 8.80 2.02
C SER A 99 -2.33 8.49 3.50
N VAL A 100 -1.33 9.12 4.06
CA VAL A 100 -1.05 9.11 5.49
C VAL A 100 -0.74 10.52 5.98
N SER A 101 -1.20 10.83 7.18
CA SER A 101 -0.83 12.04 7.90
C SER A 101 -0.10 11.68 9.19
N PHE A 102 0.93 12.41 9.52
CA PHE A 102 1.76 12.17 10.70
C PHE A 102 2.26 13.45 11.34
N LYS A 103 2.67 13.35 12.57
CA LYS A 103 3.38 14.40 13.32
C LYS A 103 4.53 13.80 14.11
N LEU A 104 5.51 14.64 14.44
CA LEU A 104 6.60 14.30 15.35
C LEU A 104 6.32 14.84 16.74
N LEU A 105 6.58 14.01 17.72
CA LEU A 105 6.65 14.40 19.13
C LEU A 105 8.09 14.24 19.61
N ASN A 106 8.47 15.11 20.51
CA ASN A 106 9.69 14.93 21.23
C ASN A 106 9.44 14.12 22.52
N SER A 107 10.38 13.30 22.92
CA SER A 107 10.22 12.37 24.05
C SER A 107 10.50 13.02 25.43
N GLU A 108 10.64 14.33 25.48
CA GLU A 108 10.79 15.02 26.79
C GLU A 108 9.58 14.80 27.70
N SER A 109 9.82 14.85 28.98
CA SER A 109 8.80 14.72 30.01
C SER A 109 7.66 15.74 29.82
N GLY A 110 6.56 15.27 29.19
CA GLY A 110 5.42 16.09 28.83
C GLY A 110 4.94 15.92 27.36
N GLY A 111 5.74 15.29 26.49
CA GLY A 111 5.30 14.86 25.17
C GLY A 111 4.81 15.98 24.25
N GLY A 112 5.54 17.07 24.13
CA GLY A 112 5.23 18.19 23.25
C GLY A 112 5.45 17.87 21.76
N GLU A 113 4.76 18.60 20.88
CA GLU A 113 5.07 18.57 19.45
C GLU A 113 6.51 19.07 19.23
N TYR A 114 7.16 18.52 18.21
CA TYR A 114 8.51 18.92 17.84
C TYR A 114 8.55 20.40 17.51
N ALA A 115 9.52 21.13 18.11
CA ALA A 115 9.50 22.59 18.15
C ALA A 115 9.51 23.30 16.79
N ALA A 116 8.83 24.43 16.70
CA ALA A 116 8.58 25.17 15.46
C ALA A 116 9.84 25.67 14.72
N ASN A 117 10.96 25.80 15.42
CA ASN A 117 12.25 26.22 14.86
C ASN A 117 13.21 25.05 14.57
N SER A 118 12.71 23.84 14.71
CA SER A 118 13.47 22.60 14.46
C SER A 118 12.91 21.87 13.24
N THR A 119 13.79 21.24 12.49
CA THR A 119 13.43 20.46 11.32
C THR A 119 13.93 19.04 11.43
N ALA A 120 13.24 18.10 10.78
CA ALA A 120 13.67 16.72 10.66
C ALA A 120 13.27 16.15 9.30
N ASN A 121 14.16 15.38 8.68
CA ASN A 121 13.81 14.60 7.50
C ASN A 121 13.24 13.25 7.92
N VAL A 122 12.04 12.96 7.49
CA VAL A 122 11.35 11.71 7.79
C VAL A 122 11.16 10.92 6.50
N MET A 123 11.79 9.76 6.43
CA MET A 123 11.56 8.80 5.35
C MET A 123 10.34 7.97 5.69
N ILE A 124 9.43 7.84 4.73
CA ILE A 124 8.22 7.06 4.84
C ILE A 124 8.30 5.92 3.83
N THR A 125 8.06 4.72 4.29
CA THR A 125 7.95 3.54 3.45
C THR A 125 6.56 2.96 3.61
N VAL A 126 5.85 2.79 2.49
CA VAL A 126 4.49 2.28 2.44
C VAL A 126 4.48 1.02 1.60
N VAL A 127 4.04 -0.09 2.18
CA VAL A 127 4.10 -1.42 1.56
C VAL A 127 2.72 -2.07 1.61
N GLY A 128 2.25 -2.54 0.46
CA GLY A 128 0.94 -3.17 0.38
C GLY A 128 0.61 -3.76 -0.98
N VAL A 129 -0.60 -4.21 -1.12
CA VAL A 129 -1.18 -4.75 -2.35
C VAL A 129 -2.45 -4.01 -2.74
#